data_d62d579cc9221132f0ce074c7b484acc
#
_entry.id   d62d579cc9221132f0ce074c7b484acc
#
_cell.length_a   1.000
_cell.length_b   1.000
_cell.length_c   1.000
_cell.angle_alpha   90.00
_cell.angle_beta   90.00
_cell.angle_gamma   90.00
#
_symmetry.space_group_name_H-M   'P 1'
#
loop_
_entity.id
_entity.type
_entity.pdbx_description
1 polymer ?
#
loop_
_entity_poly.entity_id
_entity_poly.type
_entity_poly.pdbx_seq_one_letter_code
_entity_poly.pdbx_strand_id
1 'polypeptide(L)'
;QNTKTNTFNLNFFLNETCKDAMNIDDFIDSIQITIDDLKNLAKNGYVEGMSYLLIKNLKQLDVTKRPLHCSDLKRESIYIRDKNLWNKGDDKNTRLAKIATNITRLNTIALQGEYQNRYPHCLTDTKSKEHDEYGKIAYEAFGGKIHIDKANKKLFHNIMKYVIIDRNTIVYIIHSLLYIQS
;
A
#
# COMPACT_ATOMS: atom_id res chain seq x y z
N GLN A 1 24.48 13.66 35.81
CA GLN A 1 24.47 13.25 34.39
C GLN A 1 23.00 13.13 33.95
N ASN A 2 22.50 14.16 33.25
CA ASN A 2 21.16 14.14 32.67
C ASN A 2 21.21 13.27 31.38
N THR A 3 20.89 12.00 31.47
CA THR A 3 20.52 11.18 30.33
C THR A 3 19.19 11.71 29.82
N LYS A 4 19.22 12.58 28.79
CA LYS A 4 18.04 12.90 27.99
C LYS A 4 17.56 11.60 27.36
N THR A 5 16.57 10.97 27.97
CA THR A 5 15.81 9.89 27.31
C THR A 5 15.10 10.52 26.12
N ASN A 6 15.62 10.28 24.92
CA ASN A 6 14.98 10.67 23.67
C ASN A 6 13.69 9.88 23.53
N THR A 7 12.60 10.41 24.03
CA THR A 7 11.27 9.83 23.88
C THR A 7 10.79 10.11 22.47
N PHE A 8 10.41 9.05 21.72
CA PHE A 8 9.82 9.16 20.40
C PHE A 8 8.55 10.04 20.44
N ASN A 9 8.52 11.08 19.62
CA ASN A 9 7.36 11.95 19.44
C ASN A 9 6.74 11.72 18.07
N LEU A 10 5.57 11.09 18.05
CA LEU A 10 4.84 10.75 16.82
C LEU A 10 4.47 12.01 16.01
N ASN A 11 4.04 13.07 16.68
CA ASN A 11 3.63 14.31 16.00
C ASN A 11 4.83 14.97 15.30
N PHE A 12 5.98 15.02 15.97
CA PHE A 12 7.22 15.50 15.37
C PHE A 12 7.64 14.62 14.17
N PHE A 13 7.58 13.29 14.34
CA PHE A 13 7.92 12.37 13.26
C PHE A 13 7.06 12.59 12.01
N LEU A 14 5.74 12.67 12.18
CA LEU A 14 4.83 12.83 11.04
C LEU A 14 4.96 14.21 10.39
N ASN A 15 4.99 15.29 11.17
CA ASN A 15 4.86 16.64 10.64
C ASN A 15 6.21 17.32 10.30
N GLU A 16 7.31 16.88 10.91
CA GLU A 16 8.64 17.43 10.65
C GLU A 16 9.52 16.46 9.86
N THR A 17 9.67 15.23 10.36
CA THR A 17 10.54 14.23 9.69
C THR A 17 9.92 13.75 8.37
N CYS A 18 8.61 13.53 8.33
CA CYS A 18 7.87 13.10 7.15
C CYS A 18 7.12 14.26 6.44
N LYS A 19 7.59 15.52 6.61
CA LYS A 19 6.95 16.69 5.99
C LYS A 19 6.84 16.62 4.48
N ASP A 20 7.80 15.97 3.82
CA ASP A 20 7.83 15.80 2.38
C ASP A 20 7.38 14.41 1.92
N ALA A 21 6.64 13.68 2.74
CA ALA A 21 6.04 12.41 2.33
C ALA A 21 5.04 12.61 1.18
N MET A 22 4.85 11.60 0.35
CA MET A 22 3.85 11.65 -0.72
C MET A 22 2.44 11.70 -0.14
N ASN A 23 1.50 12.32 -0.85
CA ASN A 23 0.08 12.09 -0.58
C ASN A 23 -0.32 10.69 -1.05
N ILE A 24 -1.35 10.14 -0.43
CA ILE A 24 -1.79 8.78 -0.77
C ILE A 24 -2.27 8.65 -2.21
N ASP A 25 -2.97 9.64 -2.73
CA ASP A 25 -3.47 9.63 -4.12
C ASP A 25 -2.29 9.70 -5.10
N ASP A 26 -1.27 10.55 -4.85
CA ASP A 26 -0.05 10.65 -5.68
C ASP A 26 0.73 9.32 -5.68
N PHE A 27 0.81 8.65 -4.52
CA PHE A 27 1.43 7.33 -4.42
C PHE A 27 0.69 6.28 -5.25
N ILE A 28 -0.65 6.22 -5.14
CA ILE A 28 -1.47 5.28 -5.90
C ILE A 28 -1.32 5.54 -7.40
N ASP A 29 -1.35 6.79 -7.83
CA ASP A 29 -1.22 7.15 -9.25
C ASP A 29 0.19 6.86 -9.81
N SER A 30 1.20 6.75 -8.95
CA SER A 30 2.57 6.36 -9.33
C SER A 30 2.74 4.85 -9.54
N ILE A 31 1.78 4.03 -9.10
CA ILE A 31 1.87 2.57 -9.19
C ILE A 31 1.72 2.10 -10.64
N GLN A 32 2.75 1.46 -11.15
CA GLN A 32 2.71 0.77 -12.45
C GLN A 32 2.49 -0.72 -12.20
N ILE A 33 1.40 -1.24 -12.75
CA ILE A 33 1.05 -2.66 -12.64
C ILE A 33 1.57 -3.40 -13.86
N THR A 34 2.41 -4.39 -13.61
CA THR A 34 2.98 -5.25 -14.65
C THR A 34 2.14 -6.51 -14.85
N ILE A 35 2.38 -7.23 -15.97
CA ILE A 35 1.76 -8.55 -16.21
C ILE A 35 2.09 -9.53 -15.07
N ASP A 36 3.30 -9.47 -14.52
CA ASP A 36 3.70 -10.33 -13.39
C ASP A 36 2.93 -10.01 -12.11
N ASP A 37 2.59 -8.74 -11.87
CA ASP A 37 1.74 -8.34 -10.75
C ASP A 37 0.31 -8.91 -10.93
N LEU A 38 -0.24 -8.86 -12.14
CA LEU A 38 -1.55 -9.45 -12.46
C LEU A 38 -1.54 -10.98 -12.29
N LYS A 39 -0.50 -11.65 -12.75
CA LYS A 39 -0.32 -13.10 -12.56
C LYS A 39 -0.15 -13.47 -11.10
N ASN A 40 0.55 -12.64 -10.33
CA ASN A 40 0.68 -12.81 -8.89
C ASN A 40 -0.69 -12.71 -8.19
N LEU A 41 -1.52 -11.72 -8.60
CA LEU A 41 -2.88 -11.57 -8.10
C LEU A 41 -3.74 -12.83 -8.38
N ALA A 42 -3.71 -13.35 -9.62
CA ALA A 42 -4.40 -14.58 -9.97
C ALA A 42 -3.93 -15.80 -9.18
N LYS A 43 -2.62 -15.89 -8.89
CA LYS A 43 -2.02 -17.03 -8.20
C LYS A 43 -2.31 -17.03 -6.70
N ASN A 44 -2.17 -15.87 -6.05
CA ASN A 44 -2.17 -15.76 -4.59
C ASN A 44 -3.49 -15.20 -4.03
N GLY A 45 -4.39 -14.72 -4.90
CA GLY A 45 -5.67 -14.15 -4.51
C GLY A 45 -5.58 -12.69 -4.08
N TYR A 46 -6.75 -12.09 -3.85
CA TYR A 46 -6.91 -10.66 -3.58
C TYR A 46 -6.00 -10.15 -2.44
N VAL A 47 -6.10 -10.76 -1.25
CA VAL A 47 -5.41 -10.25 -0.05
C VAL A 47 -3.90 -10.24 -0.25
N GLU A 48 -3.34 -11.37 -0.65
CA GLU A 48 -1.88 -11.52 -0.79
C GLU A 48 -1.36 -10.78 -2.03
N GLY A 49 -2.07 -10.84 -3.17
CA GLY A 49 -1.69 -10.16 -4.39
C GLY A 49 -1.70 -8.64 -4.25
N MET A 50 -2.75 -8.07 -3.64
CA MET A 50 -2.86 -6.63 -3.38
C MET A 50 -1.86 -6.17 -2.32
N SER A 51 -1.63 -6.99 -1.26
CA SER A 51 -0.61 -6.69 -0.24
C SER A 51 0.78 -6.65 -0.87
N TYR A 52 1.11 -7.63 -1.70
CA TYR A 52 2.37 -7.68 -2.42
C TYR A 52 2.58 -6.44 -3.28
N LEU A 53 1.58 -6.06 -4.08
CA LEU A 53 1.65 -4.90 -4.96
C LEU A 53 1.92 -3.60 -4.18
N LEU A 54 1.17 -3.35 -3.11
CA LEU A 54 1.35 -2.16 -2.27
C LEU A 54 2.71 -2.15 -1.58
N ILE A 55 3.10 -3.25 -0.95
CA ILE A 55 4.37 -3.35 -0.22
C ILE A 55 5.56 -3.22 -1.18
N LYS A 56 5.48 -3.83 -2.38
CA LYS A 56 6.50 -3.69 -3.44
C LYS A 56 6.75 -2.21 -3.77
N ASN A 57 5.70 -1.42 -3.95
CA ASN A 57 5.81 0.00 -4.27
C ASN A 57 6.24 0.85 -3.05
N LEU A 58 5.73 0.55 -1.85
CA LEU A 58 6.18 1.22 -0.62
C LEU A 58 7.66 0.97 -0.29
N LYS A 59 8.22 -0.18 -0.69
CA LYS A 59 9.64 -0.50 -0.54
C LYS A 59 10.56 0.39 -1.36
N GLN A 60 10.07 0.95 -2.46
CA GLN A 60 10.85 1.85 -3.32
C GLN A 60 10.97 3.25 -2.71
N LEU A 61 10.19 3.57 -1.68
CA LEU A 61 10.21 4.84 -1.00
C LEU A 61 10.99 4.76 0.31
N ASP A 62 11.79 5.79 0.57
CA ASP A 62 12.34 6.00 1.91
C ASP A 62 11.23 6.06 2.94
N VAL A 63 11.49 5.61 4.17
CA VAL A 63 10.49 5.58 5.24
C VAL A 63 9.82 6.94 5.43
N THR A 64 10.59 8.03 5.37
CA THR A 64 10.11 9.41 5.54
C THR A 64 9.28 9.92 4.37
N LYS A 65 9.30 9.24 3.22
CA LYS A 65 8.53 9.62 2.01
C LYS A 65 7.26 8.78 1.83
N ARG A 66 7.05 7.76 2.64
CA ARG A 66 5.87 6.90 2.57
C ARG A 66 4.60 7.65 2.98
N PRO A 67 3.47 7.45 2.27
CA PRO A 67 2.20 8.09 2.57
C PRO A 67 1.43 7.46 3.73
N LEU A 68 1.95 6.36 4.29
CA LEU A 68 1.29 5.53 5.29
C LEU A 68 2.25 5.18 6.42
N HIS A 69 1.81 5.34 7.68
CA HIS A 69 2.53 4.88 8.87
C HIS A 69 1.55 4.27 9.88
N CYS A 70 1.95 3.18 10.53
CA CYS A 70 1.20 2.58 11.63
C CYS A 70 1.94 2.83 12.95
N SER A 71 1.26 3.42 13.94
CA SER A 71 1.86 3.69 15.25
C SER A 71 1.60 2.59 16.29
N ASP A 72 0.52 1.83 16.11
CA ASP A 72 0.11 0.75 17.00
C ASP A 72 -0.68 -0.30 16.21
N LEU A 73 -0.07 -1.47 16.00
CA LEU A 73 -0.68 -2.55 15.23
C LEU A 73 -1.87 -3.18 15.97
N LYS A 74 -1.81 -3.26 17.32
CA LYS A 74 -2.90 -3.87 18.10
C LYS A 74 -4.17 -3.03 18.06
N ARG A 75 -4.01 -1.69 18.06
CA ARG A 75 -5.10 -0.72 17.95
C ARG A 75 -5.40 -0.33 16.50
N GLU A 76 -4.72 -0.93 15.53
CA GLU A 76 -4.84 -0.60 14.10
C GLU A 76 -4.74 0.92 13.83
N SER A 77 -3.85 1.60 14.58
CA SER A 77 -3.67 3.05 14.48
C SER A 77 -2.80 3.41 13.29
N ILE A 78 -3.42 3.59 12.12
CA ILE A 78 -2.78 4.00 10.88
C ILE A 78 -2.92 5.51 10.66
N TYR A 79 -1.86 6.12 10.11
CA TYR A 79 -1.82 7.51 9.68
C TYR A 79 -1.61 7.55 8.17
N ILE A 80 -2.41 8.38 7.49
CA ILE A 80 -2.45 8.51 6.04
C ILE A 80 -2.22 9.98 5.70
N ARG A 81 -1.25 10.25 4.81
CA ARG A 81 -1.03 11.59 4.29
C ARG A 81 -1.98 11.84 3.12
N ASP A 82 -2.84 12.83 3.29
CA ASP A 82 -3.81 13.26 2.29
C ASP A 82 -3.85 14.79 2.27
N LYS A 83 -3.75 15.39 1.08
CA LYS A 83 -3.73 16.85 0.89
C LYS A 83 -2.70 17.55 1.79
N ASN A 84 -1.51 16.99 1.85
CA ASN A 84 -0.38 17.43 2.66
C ASN A 84 -0.61 17.44 4.19
N LEU A 85 -1.63 16.74 4.66
CA LEU A 85 -1.95 16.59 6.08
C LEU A 85 -1.93 15.13 6.50
N TRP A 86 -1.38 14.85 7.67
CA TRP A 86 -1.47 13.53 8.29
C TRP A 86 -2.80 13.37 9.01
N ASN A 87 -3.55 12.35 8.59
CA ASN A 87 -4.85 12.02 9.17
C ASN A 87 -4.80 10.63 9.78
N LYS A 88 -5.27 10.48 11.00
CA LYS A 88 -5.49 9.17 11.59
C LYS A 88 -6.65 8.48 10.86
N GLY A 89 -6.50 7.19 10.54
CA GLY A 89 -7.57 6.39 9.97
C GLY A 89 -8.82 6.44 10.83
N ASP A 90 -9.98 6.50 10.18
CA ASP A 90 -11.28 6.49 10.87
C ASP A 90 -11.69 5.06 11.26
N ASP A 91 -12.58 4.94 12.25
CA ASP A 91 -13.07 3.65 12.75
C ASP A 91 -13.83 2.85 11.67
N LYS A 92 -14.31 3.51 10.63
CA LYS A 92 -15.02 2.89 9.49
C LYS A 92 -14.10 2.50 8.34
N ASN A 93 -12.79 2.78 8.45
CA ASN A 93 -11.80 2.51 7.41
C ASN A 93 -12.17 3.04 6.02
N THR A 94 -12.94 4.13 5.94
CA THR A 94 -13.47 4.70 4.69
C THR A 94 -12.34 5.08 3.73
N ARG A 95 -11.25 5.66 4.26
CA ARG A 95 -10.06 6.01 3.45
C ARG A 95 -9.34 4.79 2.94
N LEU A 96 -9.21 3.74 3.77
CA LEU A 96 -8.58 2.49 3.37
C LEU A 96 -9.41 1.78 2.29
N ALA A 97 -10.74 1.77 2.40
CA ALA A 97 -11.62 1.23 1.37
C ALA A 97 -11.45 1.99 0.03
N LYS A 98 -11.33 3.32 0.06
CA LYS A 98 -11.05 4.13 -1.14
C LYS A 98 -9.70 3.75 -1.77
N ILE A 99 -8.65 3.54 -0.98
CA ILE A 99 -7.34 3.07 -1.46
C ILE A 99 -7.50 1.72 -2.18
N ALA A 100 -8.17 0.75 -1.55
CA ALA A 100 -8.40 -0.56 -2.17
C ALA A 100 -9.18 -0.46 -3.48
N THR A 101 -10.22 0.38 -3.54
CA THR A 101 -11.01 0.62 -4.76
C THR A 101 -10.15 1.21 -5.88
N ASN A 102 -9.29 2.18 -5.57
CA ASN A 102 -8.40 2.79 -6.56
C ASN A 102 -7.40 1.76 -7.11
N ILE A 103 -6.86 0.89 -6.27
CA ILE A 103 -5.94 -0.16 -6.71
C ILE A 103 -6.67 -1.21 -7.55
N THR A 104 -7.91 -1.59 -7.19
CA THR A 104 -8.74 -2.45 -8.02
C THR A 104 -8.95 -1.84 -9.41
N ARG A 105 -9.22 -0.54 -9.49
CA ARG A 105 -9.33 0.19 -10.77
C ARG A 105 -8.04 0.12 -11.57
N LEU A 106 -6.87 0.31 -10.96
CA LEU A 106 -5.58 0.20 -11.64
C LEU A 106 -5.34 -1.22 -12.18
N ASN A 107 -5.65 -2.27 -11.38
CA ASN A 107 -5.58 -3.65 -11.85
C ASN A 107 -6.49 -3.91 -13.06
N THR A 108 -7.70 -3.35 -13.05
CA THR A 108 -8.65 -3.48 -14.17
C THR A 108 -8.11 -2.81 -15.43
N ILE A 109 -7.55 -1.60 -15.31
CA ILE A 109 -6.94 -0.88 -16.43
C ILE A 109 -5.75 -1.67 -17.00
N ALA A 110 -4.86 -2.18 -16.13
CA ALA A 110 -3.72 -2.98 -16.56
C ALA A 110 -4.15 -4.30 -17.21
N LEU A 111 -5.20 -4.95 -16.69
CA LEU A 111 -5.75 -6.16 -17.28
C LEU A 111 -6.32 -5.91 -18.69
N GLN A 112 -7.06 -4.83 -18.87
CA GLN A 112 -7.65 -4.45 -20.17
C GLN A 112 -6.62 -3.86 -21.13
N GLY A 113 -5.56 -3.23 -20.65
CA GLY A 113 -4.48 -2.68 -21.48
C GLY A 113 -3.34 -3.69 -21.67
N GLU A 114 -2.48 -3.78 -20.65
CA GLU A 114 -1.23 -4.55 -20.74
C GLU A 114 -1.44 -6.03 -21.03
N TYR A 115 -2.40 -6.68 -20.34
CA TYR A 115 -2.62 -8.11 -20.48
C TYR A 115 -3.25 -8.45 -21.84
N GLN A 116 -4.30 -7.71 -22.27
CA GLN A 116 -4.93 -7.95 -23.57
C GLN A 116 -4.00 -7.63 -24.75
N ASN A 117 -3.17 -6.59 -24.64
CA ASN A 117 -2.17 -6.28 -25.64
C ASN A 117 -1.14 -7.41 -25.79
N ARG A 118 -0.74 -7.99 -24.67
CA ARG A 118 0.22 -9.11 -24.65
C ARG A 118 -0.39 -10.42 -25.13
N TYR A 119 -1.67 -10.64 -24.82
CA TYR A 119 -2.42 -11.88 -25.15
C TYR A 119 -3.75 -11.54 -25.83
N PRO A 120 -3.72 -11.10 -27.11
CA PRO A 120 -4.92 -10.61 -27.80
C PRO A 120 -6.06 -11.62 -27.90
N HIS A 121 -5.74 -12.92 -27.88
CA HIS A 121 -6.70 -14.02 -27.96
C HIS A 121 -7.40 -14.34 -26.62
N CYS A 122 -6.97 -13.72 -25.52
CA CYS A 122 -7.50 -14.05 -24.17
C CYS A 122 -9.01 -13.83 -24.01
N LEU A 123 -9.63 -13.00 -24.86
CA LEU A 123 -11.09 -12.81 -24.86
C LEU A 123 -11.83 -13.62 -25.94
N THR A 124 -11.14 -14.10 -26.99
CA THR A 124 -11.75 -14.75 -28.16
C THR A 124 -11.56 -16.27 -28.17
N ASP A 125 -10.44 -16.76 -27.64
CA ASP A 125 -10.17 -18.19 -27.50
C ASP A 125 -10.50 -18.69 -26.09
N THR A 126 -11.73 -19.10 -25.87
CA THR A 126 -12.25 -19.60 -24.59
C THR A 126 -11.59 -20.89 -24.10
N LYS A 127 -10.76 -21.54 -24.92
CA LYS A 127 -10.02 -22.75 -24.54
C LYS A 127 -8.57 -22.45 -24.22
N SER A 128 -8.12 -21.21 -24.38
CA SER A 128 -6.74 -20.83 -24.09
C SER A 128 -6.51 -20.70 -22.58
N LYS A 129 -5.29 -20.97 -22.17
CA LYS A 129 -4.83 -20.76 -20.80
C LYS A 129 -4.93 -19.28 -20.41
N GLU A 130 -4.69 -18.39 -21.36
CA GLU A 130 -4.74 -16.95 -21.16
C GLU A 130 -6.16 -16.44 -20.93
N HIS A 131 -7.17 -17.11 -21.51
CA HIS A 131 -8.59 -16.83 -21.21
C HIS A 131 -8.91 -17.15 -19.74
N ASP A 132 -8.54 -18.34 -19.28
CA ASP A 132 -8.76 -18.76 -17.89
C ASP A 132 -8.01 -17.85 -16.90
N GLU A 133 -6.77 -17.49 -17.24
CA GLU A 133 -5.95 -16.59 -16.41
C GLU A 133 -6.55 -15.19 -16.36
N TYR A 134 -7.03 -14.64 -17.48
CA TYR A 134 -7.73 -13.35 -17.55
C TYR A 134 -8.95 -13.33 -16.62
N GLY A 135 -9.80 -14.35 -16.72
CA GLY A 135 -10.98 -14.50 -15.87
C GLY A 135 -10.63 -14.57 -14.39
N LYS A 136 -9.56 -15.30 -14.06
CA LYS A 136 -9.08 -15.43 -12.69
C LYS A 136 -8.51 -14.13 -12.14
N ILE A 137 -7.74 -13.39 -12.94
CA ILE A 137 -7.23 -12.05 -12.54
C ILE A 137 -8.42 -11.12 -12.27
N ALA A 138 -9.39 -11.06 -13.18
CA ALA A 138 -10.59 -10.24 -13.02
C ALA A 138 -11.34 -10.60 -11.74
N TYR A 139 -11.58 -11.87 -11.49
CA TYR A 139 -12.26 -12.36 -10.28
C TYR A 139 -11.53 -11.97 -9.00
N GLU A 140 -10.22 -12.21 -8.94
CA GLU A 140 -9.41 -11.90 -7.75
C GLU A 140 -9.27 -10.39 -7.53
N ALA A 141 -9.25 -9.57 -8.57
CA ALA A 141 -9.18 -8.11 -8.43
C ALA A 141 -10.37 -7.51 -7.67
N PHE A 142 -11.51 -8.19 -7.66
CA PHE A 142 -12.73 -7.78 -6.95
C PHE A 142 -12.96 -8.50 -5.60
N GLY A 143 -11.94 -9.15 -5.05
CA GLY A 143 -12.01 -9.80 -3.73
C GLY A 143 -12.05 -11.32 -3.76
N GLY A 144 -12.22 -11.94 -4.94
CA GLY A 144 -12.24 -13.39 -5.09
C GLY A 144 -13.37 -14.04 -4.29
N LYS A 145 -13.03 -15.09 -3.54
CA LYS A 145 -14.00 -15.84 -2.70
C LYS A 145 -14.36 -15.15 -1.38
N ILE A 146 -13.65 -14.10 -1.01
CA ILE A 146 -13.80 -13.45 0.30
C ILE A 146 -14.70 -12.21 0.13
N HIS A 147 -15.65 -12.02 1.05
CA HIS A 147 -16.41 -10.77 1.08
C HIS A 147 -15.44 -9.58 1.16
N ILE A 148 -15.65 -8.58 0.30
CA ILE A 148 -14.67 -7.49 0.05
C ILE A 148 -14.25 -6.76 1.33
N ASP A 149 -15.18 -6.51 2.27
CA ASP A 149 -14.84 -5.83 3.53
C ASP A 149 -13.90 -6.66 4.41
N LYS A 150 -14.10 -7.99 4.45
CA LYS A 150 -13.20 -8.90 5.17
C LYS A 150 -11.85 -9.01 4.48
N ALA A 151 -11.84 -9.01 3.15
CA ALA A 151 -10.62 -9.03 2.35
C ALA A 151 -9.83 -7.75 2.57
N ASN A 152 -10.47 -6.58 2.50
CA ASN A 152 -9.85 -5.28 2.75
C ASN A 152 -9.28 -5.17 4.17
N LYS A 153 -10.00 -5.67 5.18
CA LYS A 153 -9.49 -5.69 6.56
C LYS A 153 -8.17 -6.49 6.67
N LYS A 154 -8.11 -7.67 6.05
CA LYS A 154 -6.88 -8.47 6.02
C LYS A 154 -5.76 -7.80 5.23
N LEU A 155 -6.08 -7.24 4.06
CA LEU A 155 -5.15 -6.48 3.23
C LEU A 155 -4.48 -5.37 4.05
N PHE A 156 -5.29 -4.51 4.69
CA PHE A 156 -4.73 -3.38 5.45
C PHE A 156 -4.01 -3.81 6.73
N HIS A 157 -4.40 -4.91 7.34
CA HIS A 157 -3.61 -5.49 8.43
C HIS A 157 -2.20 -5.89 7.96
N ASN A 158 -2.07 -6.48 6.78
CA ASN A 158 -0.76 -6.81 6.18
C ASN A 158 0.05 -5.53 5.89
N ILE A 159 -0.60 -4.49 5.35
CA ILE A 159 0.07 -3.20 5.09
C ILE A 159 0.53 -2.55 6.41
N MET A 160 -0.32 -2.52 7.45
CA MET A 160 0.03 -1.96 8.76
C MET A 160 1.24 -2.64 9.39
N LYS A 161 1.37 -3.97 9.26
CA LYS A 161 2.56 -4.70 9.70
C LYS A 161 3.84 -4.21 9.01
N TYR A 162 3.74 -3.89 7.73
CA TYR A 162 4.88 -3.41 6.96
C TYR A 162 5.24 -1.96 7.26
N VAL A 163 4.25 -1.08 7.48
CA VAL A 163 4.46 0.35 7.74
C VAL A 163 4.47 0.69 9.24
N ILE A 164 4.61 -0.31 10.12
CA ILE A 164 4.75 -0.08 11.56
C ILE A 164 5.98 0.78 11.84
N ILE A 165 5.79 1.79 12.68
CA ILE A 165 6.86 2.70 13.09
C ILE A 165 7.82 1.95 14.02
N ASP A 166 9.02 1.69 13.56
CA ASP A 166 10.11 1.26 14.44
C ASP A 166 10.73 2.48 15.15
N ARG A 167 10.34 2.66 16.40
CA ARG A 167 10.75 3.81 17.22
C ARG A 167 12.27 3.92 17.36
N ASN A 168 13.00 2.82 17.40
CA ASN A 168 14.46 2.82 17.57
C ASN A 168 15.15 3.30 16.30
N THR A 169 14.74 2.77 15.14
CA THR A 169 15.27 3.20 13.83
C THR A 169 14.95 4.68 13.57
N ILE A 170 13.76 5.15 13.95
CA ILE A 170 13.36 6.53 13.71
C ILE A 170 14.11 7.53 14.58
N VAL A 171 14.35 7.21 15.85
CA VAL A 171 15.22 8.05 16.72
C VAL A 171 16.59 8.22 16.07
N TYR A 172 17.14 7.14 15.47
CA TYR A 172 18.42 7.20 14.77
C TYR A 172 18.37 8.10 13.51
N ILE A 173 17.31 7.99 12.71
CA ILE A 173 17.10 8.82 11.51
C ILE A 173 17.00 10.31 11.90
N ILE A 174 16.22 10.64 12.94
CA ILE A 174 16.06 12.01 13.41
C ILE A 174 17.41 12.59 13.86
N HIS A 175 18.20 11.81 14.59
CA HIS A 175 19.54 12.24 15.01
C HIS A 175 20.46 12.52 13.81
N SER A 176 20.49 11.64 12.83
CA SER A 176 21.34 11.82 11.63
C SER A 176 20.94 13.06 10.82
N LEU A 177 19.64 13.36 10.70
CA LEU A 177 19.15 14.55 10.00
C LEU A 177 19.52 15.86 10.76
N LEU A 178 19.49 15.86 12.09
CA LEU A 178 19.89 17.03 12.90
C LEU A 178 21.41 17.28 12.83
N TYR A 179 22.23 16.23 12.67
CA TYR A 179 23.68 16.37 12.53
C TYR A 179 24.13 16.89 11.17
N ILE A 180 23.31 16.73 10.12
CA ILE A 180 23.64 17.21 8.75
C ILE A 180 23.30 18.70 8.60
N GLN A 181 22.48 19.27 9.49
CA GLN A 181 22.09 20.70 9.48
C GLN A 181 22.90 21.58 10.43
N SER A 182 23.82 21.01 11.19
CA SER A 182 24.79 21.72 12.06
C SER A 182 26.16 21.79 11.41
#